data_bc1c0c847c61b6fe065dae4b3b3e2e18
#
_entry.id   bc1c0c847c61b6fe065dae4b3b3e2e18
#
_cell.length_a   1.000
_cell.length_b   1.000
_cell.length_c   1.000
_cell.angle_alpha   90.00
_cell.angle_beta   90.00
_cell.angle_gamma   90.00
#
_symmetry.space_group_name_H-M   'P 1'
#
loop_
_entity.id
_entity.type
_entity.pdbx_description
1 polymer ?
#
loop_
_entity_poly.entity_id
_entity_poly.type
_entity_poly.pdbx_seq_one_letter_code
_entity_poly.pdbx_strand_id
1 'polypeptide(L)'
;AGQSITAKRLEQVDFTTPYYYASIVSLVMADGPYADAAGISDLAGATCTSQQTTVWYDTCLPQIENANILPAMESAPAMLVALDSGRCDLVVTDMPTAMAACVAYPDMKLLDFSGTEDDFAVSDEEINIGISVQKGNTALLDRLNEALATLTTDDFARMMDEAIAVQPLSEG
;
A
#
# COMPACT_ATOMS: atom_id res chain seq x y z
N ALA A 1 -11.63 -5.94 8.90
CA ALA A 1 -10.92 -4.66 8.96
C ALA A 1 -9.82 -4.63 7.90
N GLY A 2 -9.32 -3.44 7.55
CA GLY A 2 -8.21 -3.29 6.61
C GLY A 2 -8.58 -3.60 5.16
N GLN A 3 -9.80 -3.32 4.73
CA GLN A 3 -10.27 -3.58 3.37
C GLN A 3 -10.67 -2.29 2.67
N SER A 4 -10.28 -2.16 1.39
CA SER A 4 -10.76 -1.08 0.54
C SER A 4 -12.27 -1.17 0.34
N ILE A 5 -12.94 -0.02 0.43
CA ILE A 5 -14.38 0.11 0.25
C ILE A 5 -14.64 0.29 -1.25
N THR A 6 -14.98 -0.78 -1.95
CA THR A 6 -15.28 -0.74 -3.38
C THR A 6 -16.75 -0.99 -3.65
N ALA A 7 -17.27 -0.44 -4.75
CA ALA A 7 -18.66 -0.63 -5.17
C ALA A 7 -19.04 -2.14 -5.23
N LYS A 8 -18.16 -2.98 -5.76
CA LYS A 8 -18.36 -4.42 -5.84
C LYS A 8 -18.49 -5.08 -4.47
N ARG A 9 -17.69 -4.66 -3.49
CA ARG A 9 -17.76 -5.21 -2.11
C ARG A 9 -19.01 -4.73 -1.38
N LEU A 10 -19.45 -3.49 -1.64
CA LEU A 10 -20.68 -2.92 -1.08
C LEU A 10 -21.94 -3.66 -1.51
N GLU A 11 -21.92 -4.45 -2.57
CA GLU A 11 -23.03 -5.33 -2.92
C GLU A 11 -23.24 -6.47 -1.91
N GLN A 12 -22.16 -6.95 -1.28
CA GLN A 12 -22.14 -8.14 -0.44
C GLN A 12 -22.05 -7.84 1.06
N VAL A 13 -21.40 -6.75 1.43
CA VAL A 13 -21.16 -6.35 2.81
C VAL A 13 -21.46 -4.86 3.00
N ASP A 14 -21.62 -4.44 4.24
CA ASP A 14 -21.64 -3.02 4.59
C ASP A 14 -20.28 -2.65 5.19
N PHE A 15 -19.87 -1.38 5.03
CA PHE A 15 -18.62 -0.86 5.54
C PHE A 15 -18.85 0.30 6.50
N THR A 16 -17.95 0.44 7.47
CA THR A 16 -17.81 1.69 8.23
C THR A 16 -17.46 2.84 7.31
N THR A 17 -17.56 4.07 7.82
CA THR A 17 -16.84 5.20 7.22
C THR A 17 -15.36 4.85 7.11
N PRO A 18 -14.64 5.33 6.07
CA PRO A 18 -13.21 5.15 5.97
C PRO A 18 -12.52 5.71 7.23
N TYR A 19 -11.59 4.94 7.79
CA TYR A 19 -10.81 5.38 8.93
C TYR A 19 -9.33 5.58 8.59
N TYR A 20 -8.90 5.09 7.43
CA TYR A 20 -7.55 5.22 6.93
C TYR A 20 -7.56 5.34 5.40
N TYR A 21 -6.65 6.12 4.85
CA TYR A 21 -6.39 6.21 3.42
C TYR A 21 -4.96 5.72 3.18
N ALA A 22 -4.83 4.62 2.44
CA ALA A 22 -3.54 3.99 2.19
C ALA A 22 -2.78 4.77 1.13
N SER A 23 -1.78 5.56 1.51
CA SER A 23 -0.84 6.15 0.56
C SER A 23 -0.10 5.06 -0.19
N ILE A 24 0.00 5.21 -1.51
CA ILE A 24 0.73 4.31 -2.39
C ILE A 24 2.13 4.87 -2.59
N VAL A 25 3.12 4.01 -2.44
CA VAL A 25 4.53 4.40 -2.50
C VAL A 25 5.33 3.36 -3.28
N SER A 26 6.52 3.74 -3.73
CA SER A 26 7.49 2.83 -4.33
C SER A 26 8.63 2.53 -3.37
N LEU A 27 9.14 1.31 -3.41
CA LEU A 27 10.39 0.92 -2.76
C LEU A 27 11.43 0.61 -3.83
N VAL A 28 12.64 1.10 -3.64
CA VAL A 28 13.81 0.87 -4.48
C VAL A 28 15.02 0.52 -3.62
N MET A 29 16.09 0.02 -4.20
CA MET A 29 17.38 -0.02 -3.51
C MET A 29 17.99 1.38 -3.47
N ALA A 30 18.57 1.76 -2.33
CA ALA A 30 19.13 3.11 -2.11
C ALA A 30 20.32 3.44 -3.03
N ASP A 31 21.01 2.40 -3.52
CA ASP A 31 22.09 2.50 -4.49
C ASP A 31 21.65 2.14 -5.93
N GLY A 32 20.37 1.91 -6.13
CA GLY A 32 19.77 1.52 -7.39
C GLY A 32 19.55 2.68 -8.36
N PRO A 33 19.24 2.37 -9.63
CA PRO A 33 19.10 3.37 -10.70
C PRO A 33 17.94 4.35 -10.51
N TYR A 34 16.97 4.01 -9.68
CA TYR A 34 15.75 4.81 -9.44
C TYR A 34 15.74 5.47 -8.05
N ALA A 35 16.85 5.43 -7.31
CA ALA A 35 16.91 5.92 -5.93
C ALA A 35 16.56 7.43 -5.79
N ASP A 36 16.77 8.22 -6.82
CA ASP A 36 16.54 9.67 -6.80
C ASP A 36 15.31 10.09 -7.61
N ALA A 37 14.43 9.14 -7.95
CA ALA A 37 13.18 9.43 -8.64
C ALA A 37 12.29 10.36 -7.79
N ALA A 38 11.73 11.39 -8.43
CA ALA A 38 10.90 12.41 -7.81
C ALA A 38 9.42 12.30 -8.25
N GLY A 39 9.10 11.39 -9.18
CA GLY A 39 7.76 11.09 -9.67
C GLY A 39 7.75 9.79 -10.44
N ILE A 40 6.55 9.36 -10.88
CA ILE A 40 6.39 8.11 -11.65
C ILE A 40 7.04 8.18 -13.04
N SER A 41 7.17 9.37 -13.62
CA SER A 41 7.85 9.57 -14.91
C SER A 41 9.33 9.20 -14.85
N ASP A 42 9.99 9.39 -13.70
CA ASP A 42 11.38 9.02 -13.48
C ASP A 42 11.58 7.50 -13.38
N LEU A 43 10.49 6.73 -13.20
CA LEU A 43 10.51 5.26 -13.11
C LEU A 43 10.41 4.57 -14.49
N ALA A 44 10.39 5.34 -15.58
CA ALA A 44 10.22 4.82 -16.93
C ALA A 44 11.22 3.70 -17.26
N GLY A 45 10.72 2.60 -17.82
CA GLY A 45 11.54 1.44 -18.21
C GLY A 45 11.97 0.52 -17.07
N ALA A 46 11.58 0.79 -15.83
CA ALA A 46 11.94 -0.03 -14.68
C ALA A 46 11.38 -1.46 -14.76
N THR A 47 12.15 -2.42 -14.29
CA THR A 47 11.65 -3.76 -14.00
C THR A 47 10.96 -3.75 -12.63
N CYS A 48 9.67 -4.03 -12.61
CA CYS A 48 8.87 -3.84 -11.40
C CYS A 48 7.90 -5.00 -11.13
N THR A 49 7.48 -5.11 -9.89
CA THR A 49 6.44 -6.05 -9.46
C THR A 49 5.68 -5.49 -8.25
N SER A 50 4.65 -6.19 -7.83
CA SER A 50 3.91 -5.94 -6.61
C SER A 50 3.18 -7.20 -6.14
N GLN A 51 2.45 -7.09 -5.03
CA GLN A 51 1.65 -8.19 -4.50
C GLN A 51 0.41 -8.42 -5.37
N GLN A 52 0.06 -9.68 -5.59
CA GLN A 52 -1.12 -10.07 -6.37
C GLN A 52 -2.44 -9.59 -5.76
N THR A 53 -3.45 -9.37 -6.61
CA THR A 53 -4.80 -8.94 -6.21
C THR A 53 -4.83 -7.60 -5.46
N THR A 54 -3.91 -6.72 -5.79
CA THR A 54 -3.82 -5.37 -5.22
C THR A 54 -3.96 -4.29 -6.29
N VAL A 55 -4.41 -3.11 -5.88
CA VAL A 55 -4.41 -1.91 -6.73
C VAL A 55 -2.99 -1.57 -7.21
N TRP A 56 -1.98 -1.88 -6.42
CA TRP A 56 -0.58 -1.62 -6.74
C TRP A 56 -0.14 -2.34 -8.00
N TYR A 57 -0.52 -3.64 -8.13
CA TYR A 57 -0.17 -4.45 -9.29
C TYR A 57 -1.08 -4.14 -10.49
N ASP A 58 -2.41 -4.07 -10.26
CA ASP A 58 -3.40 -4.01 -11.33
C ASP A 58 -3.58 -2.60 -11.91
N THR A 59 -3.40 -1.55 -11.06
CA THR A 59 -3.66 -0.15 -11.44
C THR A 59 -2.38 0.68 -11.49
N CYS A 60 -1.47 0.55 -10.51
CA CYS A 60 -0.31 1.46 -10.40
C CYS A 60 0.83 1.08 -11.35
N LEU A 61 1.26 -0.19 -11.37
CA LEU A 61 2.37 -0.60 -12.23
C LEU A 61 2.17 -0.27 -13.72
N PRO A 62 0.95 -0.44 -14.30
CA PRO A 62 0.72 -0.07 -15.70
C PRO A 62 0.85 1.43 -16.02
N GLN A 63 0.90 2.30 -15.02
CA GLN A 63 1.09 3.74 -15.21
C GLN A 63 2.56 4.11 -15.42
N ILE A 64 3.49 3.23 -15.07
CA ILE A 64 4.93 3.46 -15.30
C ILE A 64 5.23 3.23 -16.77
N GLU A 65 5.72 4.27 -17.44
CA GLU A 65 5.99 4.24 -18.87
C GLU A 65 7.03 3.16 -19.22
N ASN A 66 6.72 2.30 -20.22
CA ASN A 66 7.61 1.22 -20.69
C ASN A 66 8.11 0.27 -19.59
N ALA A 67 7.40 0.13 -18.48
CA ALA A 67 7.79 -0.78 -17.41
C ALA A 67 7.85 -2.25 -17.87
N ASN A 68 8.85 -2.98 -17.38
CA ASN A 68 8.91 -4.43 -17.47
C ASN A 68 8.23 -5.04 -16.23
N ILE A 69 6.92 -5.28 -16.31
CA ILE A 69 6.14 -5.80 -15.19
C ILE A 69 6.32 -7.30 -15.07
N LEU A 70 6.97 -7.75 -14.00
CA LEU A 70 7.14 -9.15 -13.66
C LEU A 70 5.84 -9.76 -13.12
N PRO A 71 5.70 -11.10 -13.08
CA PRO A 71 4.57 -11.75 -12.41
C PRO A 71 4.40 -11.26 -10.97
N ALA A 72 3.15 -11.09 -10.55
CA ALA A 72 2.80 -10.65 -9.21
C ALA A 72 3.32 -11.63 -8.14
N MET A 73 3.68 -11.09 -6.98
CA MET A 73 4.17 -11.86 -5.84
C MET A 73 3.01 -12.29 -4.93
N GLU A 74 3.14 -13.47 -4.33
CA GLU A 74 2.06 -14.03 -3.49
C GLU A 74 1.93 -13.33 -2.13
N SER A 75 3.01 -12.70 -1.65
CA SER A 75 3.04 -12.03 -0.34
C SER A 75 3.99 -10.83 -0.34
N ALA A 76 3.83 -9.95 0.65
CA ALA A 76 4.73 -8.83 0.86
C ALA A 76 6.18 -9.29 1.12
N PRO A 77 6.48 -10.30 1.96
CA PRO A 77 7.84 -10.82 2.10
C PRO A 77 8.45 -11.29 0.77
N ALA A 78 7.70 -12.02 -0.06
CA ALA A 78 8.19 -12.48 -1.37
C ALA A 78 8.51 -11.30 -2.30
N MET A 79 7.70 -10.24 -2.25
CA MET A 79 7.91 -9.00 -3.00
C MET A 79 9.20 -8.30 -2.55
N LEU A 80 9.42 -8.17 -1.24
CA LEU A 80 10.63 -7.55 -0.69
C LEU A 80 11.89 -8.33 -1.02
N VAL A 81 11.85 -9.66 -0.94
CA VAL A 81 12.97 -10.52 -1.36
C VAL A 81 13.27 -10.36 -2.85
N ALA A 82 12.28 -10.17 -3.71
CA ALA A 82 12.50 -9.92 -5.12
C ALA A 82 13.24 -8.60 -5.38
N LEU A 83 12.95 -7.55 -4.60
CA LEU A 83 13.67 -6.28 -4.66
C LEU A 83 15.09 -6.42 -4.10
N ASP A 84 15.25 -6.97 -2.90
CA ASP A 84 16.53 -7.14 -2.21
C ASP A 84 17.54 -7.99 -3.03
N SER A 85 17.06 -9.00 -3.72
CA SER A 85 17.89 -9.86 -4.59
C SER A 85 18.22 -9.24 -5.94
N GLY A 86 17.75 -8.03 -6.25
CA GLY A 86 17.94 -7.38 -7.55
C GLY A 86 17.16 -8.04 -8.70
N ARG A 87 16.12 -8.81 -8.39
CA ARG A 87 15.24 -9.42 -9.39
C ARG A 87 14.33 -8.39 -10.08
N CYS A 88 14.02 -7.32 -9.38
CA CYS A 88 13.36 -6.12 -9.90
C CYS A 88 14.06 -4.86 -9.38
N ASP A 89 13.82 -3.74 -10.04
CA ASP A 89 14.39 -2.43 -9.70
C ASP A 89 13.54 -1.72 -8.66
N LEU A 90 12.22 -1.96 -8.68
CA LEU A 90 11.27 -1.36 -7.75
C LEU A 90 10.06 -2.27 -7.49
N VAL A 91 9.41 -2.01 -6.37
CA VAL A 91 8.09 -2.55 -6.05
C VAL A 91 7.16 -1.43 -5.60
N VAL A 92 5.87 -1.57 -5.88
CA VAL A 92 4.83 -0.62 -5.44
C VAL A 92 4.01 -1.27 -4.34
N THR A 93 3.76 -0.53 -3.25
CA THR A 93 3.03 -1.02 -2.08
C THR A 93 2.39 0.14 -1.32
N ASP A 94 1.79 -0.13 -0.15
CA ASP A 94 1.30 0.90 0.76
C ASP A 94 2.41 1.45 1.67
N MET A 95 2.18 2.64 2.20
CA MET A 95 3.10 3.33 3.11
C MET A 95 3.48 2.47 4.33
N PRO A 96 2.55 1.81 5.07
CA PRO A 96 2.91 1.00 6.24
C PRO A 96 3.84 -0.16 5.88
N THR A 97 3.57 -0.88 4.79
CA THR A 97 4.44 -1.98 4.33
C THR A 97 5.81 -1.47 3.94
N ALA A 98 5.89 -0.32 3.25
CA ALA A 98 7.14 0.28 2.85
C ALA A 98 7.98 0.77 4.04
N MET A 99 7.36 1.42 5.02
CA MET A 99 8.04 1.86 6.24
C MET A 99 8.62 0.66 7.00
N ALA A 100 7.84 -0.40 7.17
CA ALA A 100 8.30 -1.62 7.81
C ALA A 100 9.42 -2.31 7.00
N ALA A 101 9.35 -2.28 5.66
CA ALA A 101 10.42 -2.79 4.81
C ALA A 101 11.74 -2.04 5.01
N CYS A 102 11.73 -0.71 5.08
CA CYS A 102 12.94 0.09 5.34
C CYS A 102 13.56 -0.17 6.72
N VAL A 103 12.77 -0.64 7.70
CA VAL A 103 13.31 -1.08 9.00
C VAL A 103 13.99 -2.44 8.89
N ALA A 104 13.39 -3.38 8.14
CA ALA A 104 13.92 -4.74 7.99
C ALA A 104 15.07 -4.82 6.97
N TYR A 105 15.06 -3.96 5.97
CA TYR A 105 16.04 -3.88 4.88
C TYR A 105 16.59 -2.46 4.79
N PRO A 106 17.66 -2.12 5.55
CA PRO A 106 18.18 -0.74 5.64
C PRO A 106 18.69 -0.15 4.31
N ASP A 107 18.98 -1.01 3.34
CA ASP A 107 19.42 -0.61 2.00
C ASP A 107 18.25 -0.31 1.05
N MET A 108 17.01 -0.49 1.49
CA MET A 108 15.83 -0.07 0.75
C MET A 108 15.50 1.40 1.04
N LYS A 109 15.03 2.10 0.01
CA LYS A 109 14.59 3.50 0.06
C LYS A 109 13.15 3.61 -0.37
N LEU A 110 12.36 4.29 0.47
CA LEU A 110 10.97 4.62 0.18
C LEU A 110 10.93 5.90 -0.67
N LEU A 111 10.16 5.86 -1.75
CA LEU A 111 9.83 7.00 -2.60
C LEU A 111 8.34 7.27 -2.46
N ASP A 112 8.02 8.44 -1.92
CA ASP A 112 6.65 8.94 -1.75
C ASP A 112 6.44 10.11 -2.71
N PHE A 113 5.57 9.94 -3.69
CA PHE A 113 5.22 10.96 -4.67
C PHE A 113 3.93 11.71 -4.30
N SER A 114 3.34 11.39 -3.15
CA SER A 114 2.09 12.00 -2.71
C SER A 114 2.20 13.53 -2.65
N GLY A 115 1.18 14.20 -3.16
CA GLY A 115 1.16 15.67 -3.23
C GLY A 115 1.95 16.28 -4.38
N THR A 116 2.54 15.47 -5.26
CA THR A 116 3.10 15.93 -6.54
C THR A 116 2.07 15.78 -7.65
N GLU A 117 2.31 16.43 -8.81
CA GLU A 117 1.50 16.22 -10.03
C GLU A 117 1.88 14.92 -10.76
N ASP A 118 2.97 14.27 -10.36
CA ASP A 118 3.55 13.07 -10.97
C ASP A 118 3.51 11.88 -10.00
N ASP A 119 2.31 11.61 -9.48
CA ASP A 119 1.98 10.50 -8.58
C ASP A 119 1.10 9.46 -9.27
N PHE A 120 0.95 8.28 -8.65
CA PHE A 120 0.03 7.26 -9.12
C PHE A 120 -1.42 7.75 -9.07
N ALA A 121 -2.09 7.70 -10.22
CA ALA A 121 -3.50 8.02 -10.31
C ALA A 121 -4.33 6.83 -9.82
N VAL A 122 -4.94 6.99 -8.64
CA VAL A 122 -5.84 6.01 -8.02
C VAL A 122 -7.12 6.70 -7.57
N SER A 123 -8.22 5.96 -7.55
CA SER A 123 -9.48 6.48 -7.03
C SER A 123 -9.54 6.38 -5.50
N ASP A 124 -10.36 7.21 -4.87
CA ASP A 124 -10.61 7.12 -3.42
C ASP A 124 -11.11 5.73 -3.01
N GLU A 125 -11.85 5.02 -3.87
CA GLU A 125 -12.31 3.65 -3.61
C GLU A 125 -11.18 2.64 -3.51
N GLU A 126 -10.04 2.91 -4.13
CA GLU A 126 -8.89 2.01 -4.14
C GLU A 126 -8.00 2.18 -2.91
N ILE A 127 -7.99 3.36 -2.31
CA ILE A 127 -7.12 3.70 -1.17
C ILE A 127 -7.85 3.84 0.16
N ASN A 128 -9.19 4.02 0.17
CA ASN A 128 -9.96 4.11 1.40
C ASN A 128 -10.05 2.75 2.12
N ILE A 129 -9.87 2.75 3.41
CA ILE A 129 -9.86 1.54 4.24
C ILE A 129 -10.96 1.60 5.28
N GLY A 130 -11.77 0.55 5.33
CA GLY A 130 -12.88 0.42 6.27
C GLY A 130 -12.95 -0.95 6.95
N ILE A 131 -13.91 -1.09 7.87
CA ILE A 131 -14.26 -2.35 8.51
C ILE A 131 -15.53 -2.88 7.85
N SER A 132 -15.45 -4.07 7.24
CA SER A 132 -16.63 -4.73 6.68
C SER A 132 -17.43 -5.44 7.74
N VAL A 133 -18.75 -5.39 7.64
CA VAL A 133 -19.73 -6.11 8.46
C VAL A 133 -20.69 -6.84 7.57
N GLN A 134 -21.38 -7.83 8.12
CA GLN A 134 -22.44 -8.55 7.39
C GLN A 134 -23.49 -7.53 6.90
N LYS A 135 -23.90 -7.71 5.66
CA LYS A 135 -24.92 -6.87 5.00
C LYS A 135 -26.19 -6.77 5.87
N GLY A 136 -26.64 -5.55 6.13
CA GLY A 136 -27.82 -5.26 6.94
C GLY A 136 -27.59 -5.29 8.46
N ASN A 137 -26.36 -5.54 8.96
CA ASN A 137 -26.06 -5.46 10.39
C ASN A 137 -25.79 -4.01 10.82
N THR A 138 -26.83 -3.17 10.74
CA THR A 138 -26.73 -1.73 11.03
C THR A 138 -26.34 -1.45 12.48
N ALA A 139 -26.83 -2.24 13.43
CA ALA A 139 -26.51 -2.04 14.85
C ALA A 139 -25.01 -2.19 15.16
N LEU A 140 -24.33 -3.15 14.52
CA LEU A 140 -22.88 -3.30 14.66
C LEU A 140 -22.15 -2.18 13.91
N LEU A 141 -22.64 -1.83 12.72
CA LEU A 141 -22.06 -0.76 11.89
C LEU A 141 -22.06 0.57 12.62
N ASP A 142 -23.19 0.95 13.21
CA ASP A 142 -23.32 2.20 13.94
C ASP A 142 -22.37 2.25 15.14
N ARG A 143 -22.27 1.18 15.92
CA ARG A 143 -21.35 1.12 17.06
C ARG A 143 -19.88 1.19 16.64
N LEU A 144 -19.52 0.59 15.51
CA LEU A 144 -18.17 0.69 14.95
C LEU A 144 -17.85 2.11 14.49
N ASN A 145 -18.79 2.76 13.80
CA ASN A 145 -18.63 4.15 13.40
C ASN A 145 -18.52 5.11 14.59
N GLU A 146 -19.32 4.91 15.64
CA GLU A 146 -19.21 5.67 16.89
C GLU A 146 -17.83 5.48 17.53
N ALA A 147 -17.32 4.24 17.58
CA ALA A 147 -15.99 3.97 18.14
C ALA A 147 -14.88 4.60 17.28
N LEU A 148 -14.94 4.49 15.95
CA LEU A 148 -13.96 5.09 15.04
C LEU A 148 -13.95 6.62 15.14
N ALA A 149 -15.12 7.26 15.35
CA ALA A 149 -15.23 8.70 15.50
C ALA A 149 -14.56 9.24 16.78
N THR A 150 -14.22 8.38 17.74
CA THR A 150 -13.47 8.79 18.94
C THR A 150 -11.95 8.86 18.72
N LEU A 151 -11.47 8.32 17.59
CA LEU A 151 -10.05 8.28 17.25
C LEU A 151 -9.69 9.46 16.36
N THR A 152 -8.54 10.06 16.62
CA THR A 152 -7.98 11.15 15.82
C THR A 152 -7.00 10.62 14.78
N THR A 153 -6.60 11.45 13.82
CA THR A 153 -5.54 11.13 12.86
C THR A 153 -4.23 10.77 13.58
N ASP A 154 -3.92 11.49 14.67
CA ASP A 154 -2.70 11.23 15.47
C ASP A 154 -2.77 9.87 16.19
N ASP A 155 -3.97 9.44 16.64
CA ASP A 155 -4.15 8.11 17.23
C ASP A 155 -3.89 7.02 16.18
N PHE A 156 -4.38 7.18 14.95
CA PHE A 156 -4.11 6.24 13.87
C PHE A 156 -2.63 6.20 13.49
N ALA A 157 -1.97 7.36 13.39
CA ALA A 157 -0.53 7.43 13.12
C ALA A 157 0.27 6.70 14.19
N ARG A 158 0.01 6.96 15.47
CA ARG A 158 0.68 6.28 16.61
C ARG A 158 0.44 4.76 16.59
N MET A 159 -0.81 4.32 16.37
CA MET A 159 -1.12 2.89 16.27
C MET A 159 -0.42 2.22 15.08
N MET A 160 -0.26 2.95 13.97
CA MET A 160 0.45 2.46 12.80
C MET A 160 1.95 2.28 13.12
N ASP A 161 2.59 3.27 13.75
CA ASP A 161 3.99 3.20 14.15
C ASP A 161 4.24 2.02 15.11
N GLU A 162 3.34 1.82 16.08
CA GLU A 162 3.40 0.68 17.02
C GLU A 162 3.23 -0.66 16.28
N ALA A 163 2.34 -0.75 15.30
CA ALA A 163 2.12 -1.96 14.51
C ALA A 163 3.33 -2.28 13.62
N ILE A 164 3.91 -1.27 12.96
CA ILE A 164 5.11 -1.41 12.13
C ILE A 164 6.28 -1.95 12.96
N ALA A 165 6.46 -1.44 14.18
CA ALA A 165 7.56 -1.86 15.06
C ALA A 165 7.52 -3.34 15.45
N VAL A 166 6.36 -4.00 15.36
CA VAL A 166 6.16 -5.40 15.74
C VAL A 166 5.79 -6.32 14.57
N GLN A 167 5.69 -5.78 13.36
CA GLN A 167 5.31 -6.56 12.18
C GLN A 167 6.43 -7.51 11.77
N PRO A 168 6.21 -8.84 11.68
CA PRO A 168 7.19 -9.76 11.14
C PRO A 168 7.21 -9.66 9.61
N LEU A 169 8.28 -9.09 9.04
CA LEU A 169 8.51 -9.01 7.59
C LEU A 169 9.49 -10.06 7.07
N SER A 170 10.11 -10.82 7.94
CA SER A 170 10.93 -11.97 7.58
C SER A 170 10.19 -13.26 7.90
N GLU A 171 10.08 -14.16 6.93
CA GLU A 171 9.79 -15.55 7.23
C GLU A 171 11.00 -16.09 8.02
N GLY A 172 10.77 -16.47 9.30
CA GLY A 172 11.76 -17.07 10.16
C GLY A 172 12.09 -18.51 9.73
#